data_6559c8015d8c09a50026728a245f4abd
#
_entry.id   6559c8015d8c09a50026728a245f4abd
#
_cell.length_a   1.000
_cell.length_b   1.000
_cell.length_c   1.000
_cell.angle_alpha   90.00
_cell.angle_beta   90.00
_cell.angle_gamma   90.00
#
_symmetry.space_group_name_H-M   'P 1'
#
loop_
_entity.id
_entity.type
_entity.pdbx_description
1 polymer ?
#
loop_
_entity_poly.entity_id
_entity_poly.type
_entity_poly.pdbx_seq_one_letter_code
_entity_poly.pdbx_strand_id
1 'polypeptide(L)'
;AEMANEAAVASGMSPIYNDTQMDIIRYGLDPDLYPDIDWQDVILNPTSFQHTQYVSAQGGGNIARYFASLGMSQESSAYKSMDDSKYNKGVGYDTYNFRTNIDINLTKTTQIYLGAMGFMSVNKRPSMGKKYSRTDTSLTDWIWDSQSKTTPQMYPLRYSSGELPASGSDSDIPPHVLLNYTGNTVENKSRTLFNIGIKQDLSMLTEGLNIEATGSWDSQSLYGESRYSMPALYLARERNQKGELILSEQVTEASVQYNSEAWNWRKLYFDAKVNYDRTFGNHRVGGLLFYYLE
;
A
#
# COMPACT_ATOMS: atom_id res chain seq x y z
N ALA A 1 -21.23 14.70 23.66
CA ALA A 1 -21.54 14.75 25.10
C ALA A 1 -23.05 14.57 25.35
N GLU A 2 -23.96 15.31 24.68
CA GLU A 2 -25.43 15.19 24.89
C GLU A 2 -25.94 13.76 24.66
N MET A 3 -25.65 13.17 23.52
CA MET A 3 -26.03 11.77 23.21
C MET A 3 -25.47 10.75 24.21
N ALA A 4 -24.28 11.00 24.75
CA ALA A 4 -23.68 10.13 25.77
C ALA A 4 -24.45 10.21 27.10
N ASN A 5 -24.89 11.41 27.50
CA ASN A 5 -25.73 11.60 28.67
C ASN A 5 -27.12 10.96 28.47
N GLU A 6 -27.75 11.15 27.31
CA GLU A 6 -29.04 10.52 26.99
C GLU A 6 -28.93 8.99 27.02
N ALA A 7 -27.90 8.41 26.43
CA ALA A 7 -27.68 6.97 26.45
C ALA A 7 -27.46 6.42 27.88
N ALA A 8 -26.71 7.16 28.72
CA ALA A 8 -26.47 6.77 30.11
C ALA A 8 -27.82 6.78 30.89
N VAL A 9 -28.57 7.85 30.77
CA VAL A 9 -29.91 7.98 31.45
C VAL A 9 -30.85 6.90 30.94
N ALA A 10 -30.92 6.65 29.65
CA ALA A 10 -31.75 5.59 29.07
C ALA A 10 -31.37 4.20 29.58
N SER A 11 -30.13 4.00 29.96
CA SER A 11 -29.62 2.76 30.56
C SER A 11 -29.75 2.71 32.09
N GLY A 12 -30.42 3.70 32.71
CA GLY A 12 -30.61 3.79 34.15
C GLY A 12 -29.37 4.25 34.93
N MET A 13 -28.39 4.84 34.24
CA MET A 13 -27.18 5.40 34.85
C MET A 13 -27.31 6.92 35.04
N SER A 14 -26.48 7.50 35.89
CA SER A 14 -26.38 8.97 35.99
C SER A 14 -25.75 9.54 34.72
N PRO A 15 -26.03 10.82 34.37
CA PRO A 15 -25.35 11.49 33.29
C PRO A 15 -23.82 11.42 33.45
N ILE A 16 -23.13 11.21 32.36
CA ILE A 16 -21.64 11.12 32.32
C ILE A 16 -21.04 12.51 32.57
N TYR A 17 -21.64 13.54 31.98
CA TYR A 17 -21.22 14.94 32.13
C TYR A 17 -22.28 15.72 32.87
N ASN A 18 -21.88 16.46 33.91
CA ASN A 18 -22.75 17.39 34.61
C ASN A 18 -22.97 18.68 33.78
N ASP A 19 -23.92 19.54 34.20
CA ASP A 19 -24.28 20.77 33.45
C ASP A 19 -23.10 21.70 33.24
N THR A 20 -22.20 21.86 34.21
CA THR A 20 -21.01 22.69 34.10
C THR A 20 -20.06 22.12 33.06
N GLN A 21 -19.83 20.80 33.05
CA GLN A 21 -19.01 20.14 32.06
C GLN A 21 -19.60 20.24 30.66
N MET A 22 -20.91 20.11 30.53
CA MET A 22 -21.65 20.31 29.28
C MET A 22 -21.44 21.73 28.72
N ASP A 23 -21.50 22.75 29.59
CA ASP A 23 -21.26 24.14 29.17
C ASP A 23 -19.77 24.35 28.76
N ILE A 24 -18.79 23.76 29.48
CA ILE A 24 -17.39 23.84 29.10
C ILE A 24 -17.18 23.25 27.72
N ILE A 25 -17.74 22.07 27.42
CA ILE A 25 -17.66 21.43 26.12
C ILE A 25 -18.36 22.28 25.05
N ARG A 26 -19.62 22.70 25.30
CA ARG A 26 -20.43 23.44 24.34
C ARG A 26 -19.80 24.77 23.92
N TYR A 27 -19.15 25.46 24.84
CA TYR A 27 -18.53 26.77 24.59
C TYR A 27 -17.01 26.68 24.37
N GLY A 28 -16.42 25.47 24.37
CA GLY A 28 -14.98 25.27 24.16
C GLY A 28 -14.10 25.99 25.17
N LEU A 29 -14.51 26.06 26.43
CA LEU A 29 -13.83 26.84 27.47
C LEU A 29 -12.52 26.22 27.93
N ASP A 30 -12.38 24.90 27.84
CA ASP A 30 -11.16 24.17 28.15
C ASP A 30 -10.99 22.98 27.18
N PRO A 31 -10.48 23.22 25.98
CA PRO A 31 -10.33 22.17 24.97
C PRO A 31 -9.25 21.13 25.29
N ASP A 32 -8.39 21.39 26.28
CA ASP A 32 -7.37 20.43 26.71
C ASP A 32 -7.99 19.33 27.59
N LEU A 33 -8.87 19.69 28.53
CA LEU A 33 -9.49 18.73 29.45
C LEU A 33 -10.87 18.26 29.00
N TYR A 34 -11.56 19.07 28.18
CA TYR A 34 -12.90 18.79 27.65
C TYR A 34 -12.94 19.04 26.14
N PRO A 35 -12.17 18.26 25.36
CA PRO A 35 -12.15 18.40 23.90
C PRO A 35 -13.51 18.03 23.28
N ASP A 36 -13.74 18.53 22.07
CA ASP A 36 -14.85 18.11 21.21
C ASP A 36 -14.33 18.02 19.76
N ILE A 37 -13.75 16.88 19.42
CA ILE A 37 -13.02 16.66 18.19
C ILE A 37 -13.84 15.78 17.25
N ASP A 38 -14.03 16.24 16.02
CA ASP A 38 -14.48 15.37 14.92
C ASP A 38 -13.30 14.53 14.39
N TRP A 39 -13.16 13.33 14.91
CA TRP A 39 -12.07 12.43 14.56
C TRP A 39 -12.13 11.95 13.12
N GLN A 40 -13.30 11.91 12.50
CA GLN A 40 -13.40 11.56 11.08
C GLN A 40 -12.82 12.67 10.23
N ASP A 41 -13.17 13.94 10.53
CA ASP A 41 -12.57 15.07 9.80
C ASP A 41 -11.07 15.21 10.05
N VAL A 42 -10.57 14.89 11.24
CA VAL A 42 -9.13 14.92 11.54
C VAL A 42 -8.35 13.88 10.76
N ILE A 43 -8.87 12.66 10.63
CA ILE A 43 -8.12 11.50 10.14
C ILE A 43 -8.36 11.22 8.67
N LEU A 44 -9.59 11.51 8.16
CA LEU A 44 -9.99 11.15 6.82
C LEU A 44 -10.03 12.35 5.88
N ASN A 45 -9.57 12.14 4.66
CA ASN A 45 -9.83 13.04 3.56
C ASN A 45 -11.30 12.91 3.14
N PRO A 46 -11.99 14.00 2.82
CA PRO A 46 -13.39 13.94 2.35
C PRO A 46 -13.51 13.20 1.02
N THR A 47 -12.43 13.13 0.26
CA THR A 47 -12.37 12.44 -1.03
C THR A 47 -10.99 11.81 -1.21
N SER A 48 -10.95 10.64 -1.84
CA SER A 48 -9.74 10.03 -2.37
C SER A 48 -9.84 9.94 -3.88
N PHE A 49 -8.70 10.00 -4.55
CA PHE A 49 -8.62 9.98 -6.02
C PHE A 49 -7.78 8.81 -6.47
N GLN A 50 -8.22 8.17 -7.55
CA GLN A 50 -7.40 7.30 -8.34
C GLN A 50 -7.20 7.94 -9.71
N HIS A 51 -5.96 8.09 -10.12
CA HIS A 51 -5.60 8.62 -11.42
C HIS A 51 -4.84 7.57 -12.22
N THR A 52 -5.40 7.16 -13.36
CA THR A 52 -4.79 6.17 -14.22
C THR A 52 -4.52 6.78 -15.60
N GLN A 53 -3.28 6.62 -16.06
CA GLN A 53 -2.86 6.99 -17.40
C GLN A 53 -2.37 5.75 -18.14
N TYR A 54 -2.77 5.63 -19.39
CA TYR A 54 -2.33 4.55 -20.26
C TYR A 54 -2.11 5.08 -21.67
N VAL A 55 -0.97 4.72 -22.23
CA VAL A 55 -0.64 5.03 -23.62
C VAL A 55 -0.11 3.78 -24.28
N SER A 56 -0.52 3.55 -25.52
CA SER A 56 -0.02 2.44 -26.32
C SER A 56 0.18 2.83 -27.77
N ALA A 57 1.13 2.17 -28.41
CA ALA A 57 1.39 2.26 -29.82
C ALA A 57 1.54 0.85 -30.40
N GLN A 58 0.94 0.63 -31.58
CA GLN A 58 1.08 -0.61 -32.32
C GLN A 58 1.18 -0.33 -33.79
N GLY A 59 1.89 -1.18 -34.49
CA GLY A 59 2.05 -1.03 -35.91
C GLY A 59 2.86 -2.17 -36.50
N GLY A 60 3.10 -2.07 -37.79
CA GLY A 60 3.94 -3.02 -38.50
C GLY A 60 3.50 -3.32 -39.90
N GLY A 61 4.19 -4.28 -40.52
CA GLY A 61 3.96 -4.75 -41.88
C GLY A 61 4.27 -6.23 -42.00
N ASN A 62 4.59 -6.65 -43.19
CA ASN A 62 4.86 -8.05 -43.48
C ASN A 62 6.15 -8.59 -42.86
N ILE A 63 7.13 -7.69 -42.53
CA ILE A 63 8.43 -8.08 -41.98
C ILE A 63 8.40 -8.06 -40.48
N ALA A 64 7.82 -7.00 -39.89
CA ALA A 64 7.79 -6.86 -38.43
C ALA A 64 6.47 -6.24 -37.97
N ARG A 65 6.04 -6.64 -36.79
CA ARG A 65 4.90 -6.06 -36.06
C ARG A 65 5.36 -5.75 -34.65
N TYR A 66 4.86 -4.65 -34.11
CA TYR A 66 5.19 -4.25 -32.75
C TYR A 66 3.97 -3.75 -31.97
N PHE A 67 4.06 -3.92 -30.68
CA PHE A 67 3.17 -3.31 -29.70
C PHE A 67 4.03 -2.79 -28.57
N ALA A 68 3.76 -1.56 -28.11
CA ALA A 68 4.38 -0.99 -26.89
C ALA A 68 3.31 -0.27 -26.08
N SER A 69 3.37 -0.39 -24.77
CA SER A 69 2.48 0.34 -23.87
C SER A 69 3.18 0.76 -22.60
N LEU A 70 2.73 1.89 -22.04
CA LEU A 70 3.09 2.41 -20.74
C LEU A 70 1.81 2.70 -19.95
N GLY A 71 1.79 2.33 -18.69
CA GLY A 71 0.69 2.60 -17.78
C GLY A 71 1.21 3.11 -16.44
N MET A 72 0.45 4.01 -15.83
CA MET A 72 0.69 4.54 -14.50
C MET A 72 -0.66 4.64 -13.79
N SER A 73 -0.70 4.23 -12.52
CA SER A 73 -1.84 4.49 -11.65
C SER A 73 -1.35 5.03 -10.32
N GLN A 74 -1.96 6.08 -9.86
CA GLN A 74 -1.69 6.73 -8.59
C GLN A 74 -2.97 6.75 -7.77
N GLU A 75 -2.88 6.28 -6.54
CA GLU A 75 -3.98 6.26 -5.59
C GLU A 75 -3.63 7.17 -4.42
N SER A 76 -4.46 8.17 -4.19
CA SER A 76 -4.36 9.01 -3.00
C SER A 76 -4.94 8.29 -1.79
N SER A 77 -4.42 8.61 -0.62
CA SER A 77 -4.92 8.07 0.64
C SER A 77 -6.29 8.60 1.01
N ALA A 78 -7.10 7.75 1.64
CA ALA A 78 -8.24 8.19 2.43
C ALA A 78 -7.83 8.88 3.73
N TYR A 79 -6.59 8.68 4.20
CA TYR A 79 -6.07 9.28 5.42
C TYR A 79 -5.41 10.63 5.17
N LYS A 80 -5.66 11.59 6.06
CA LYS A 80 -4.98 12.90 6.05
C LYS A 80 -3.57 12.78 6.62
N SER A 81 -2.61 13.44 5.96
CA SER A 81 -1.29 13.68 6.53
C SER A 81 -1.25 15.05 7.20
N MET A 82 -0.70 15.13 8.41
CA MET A 82 -0.52 16.39 9.12
C MET A 82 0.82 17.04 8.73
N ASP A 83 0.84 18.35 8.55
CA ASP A 83 2.02 19.09 8.06
C ASP A 83 3.19 19.08 9.05
N ASP A 84 2.93 18.96 10.35
CA ASP A 84 3.93 18.90 11.39
C ASP A 84 4.50 17.49 11.65
N SER A 85 4.10 16.51 10.84
CA SER A 85 4.60 15.15 10.96
C SER A 85 6.06 15.05 10.53
N LYS A 86 6.95 14.69 11.48
CA LYS A 86 8.39 14.67 11.24
C LYS A 86 8.86 13.58 10.26
N TYR A 87 8.16 12.47 10.18
CA TYR A 87 8.57 11.28 9.41
C TYR A 87 7.50 10.74 8.47
N ASN A 88 6.31 11.31 8.48
CA ASN A 88 5.23 10.85 7.61
C ASN A 88 5.45 11.36 6.18
N LYS A 89 5.53 10.44 5.22
CA LYS A 89 5.55 10.73 3.78
C LYS A 89 4.19 10.56 3.12
N GLY A 90 3.13 10.53 3.95
CA GLY A 90 1.78 10.22 3.51
C GLY A 90 1.54 8.72 3.34
N VAL A 91 0.30 8.41 3.03
CA VAL A 91 -0.16 7.07 2.65
C VAL A 91 -0.49 7.13 1.17
N GLY A 92 -0.09 6.13 0.40
CA GLY A 92 -0.39 6.12 -1.02
C GLY A 92 0.14 4.87 -1.72
N TYR A 93 -0.40 4.62 -2.89
CA TYR A 93 -0.02 3.49 -3.71
C TYR A 93 0.13 3.93 -5.17
N ASP A 94 1.35 3.85 -5.68
CA ASP A 94 1.67 4.18 -7.05
C ASP A 94 2.08 2.91 -7.80
N THR A 95 1.59 2.72 -9.02
CA THR A 95 1.99 1.62 -9.90
C THR A 95 2.42 2.12 -11.26
N TYR A 96 3.42 1.46 -11.82
CA TYR A 96 3.96 1.72 -13.14
C TYR A 96 4.09 0.40 -13.87
N ASN A 97 3.70 0.37 -15.13
CA ASN A 97 3.86 -0.81 -15.96
C ASN A 97 4.29 -0.43 -17.37
N PHE A 98 5.08 -1.32 -17.97
CA PHE A 98 5.36 -1.25 -19.39
C PHE A 98 5.20 -2.63 -20.02
N ARG A 99 4.87 -2.66 -21.29
CA ARG A 99 4.85 -3.88 -22.08
C ARG A 99 5.28 -3.59 -23.51
N THR A 100 6.11 -4.45 -24.07
CA THR A 100 6.42 -4.43 -25.48
C THR A 100 6.46 -5.85 -26.04
N ASN A 101 5.94 -6.01 -27.25
CA ASN A 101 6.03 -7.25 -28.03
C ASN A 101 6.47 -6.88 -29.44
N ILE A 102 7.36 -7.68 -29.99
CA ILE A 102 7.88 -7.52 -31.36
C ILE A 102 7.90 -8.88 -32.00
N ASP A 103 7.19 -9.01 -33.12
CA ASP A 103 7.22 -10.20 -33.99
C ASP A 103 7.97 -9.84 -35.27
N ILE A 104 8.96 -10.64 -35.64
CA ILE A 104 9.79 -10.43 -36.82
C ILE A 104 9.73 -11.67 -37.69
N ASN A 105 9.26 -11.54 -38.92
CA ASN A 105 9.36 -12.55 -39.96
C ASN A 105 10.76 -12.44 -40.58
N LEU A 106 11.74 -13.14 -40.01
CA LEU A 106 13.12 -13.10 -40.47
C LEU A 106 13.27 -13.66 -41.88
N THR A 107 12.52 -14.73 -42.15
CA THR A 107 12.35 -15.32 -43.52
C THR A 107 10.89 -15.69 -43.69
N LYS A 108 10.54 -16.29 -44.82
CA LYS A 108 9.19 -16.82 -45.07
C LYS A 108 8.83 -18.00 -44.16
N THR A 109 9.82 -18.65 -43.58
CA THR A 109 9.68 -19.85 -42.75
C THR A 109 10.19 -19.66 -41.30
N THR A 110 10.85 -18.52 -41.00
CA THR A 110 11.45 -18.23 -39.68
C THR A 110 10.82 -17.00 -39.10
N GLN A 111 10.26 -17.12 -37.91
CA GLN A 111 9.72 -16.03 -37.12
C GLN A 111 10.44 -15.93 -35.77
N ILE A 112 10.78 -14.71 -35.37
CA ILE A 112 11.31 -14.39 -34.04
C ILE A 112 10.27 -13.55 -33.33
N TYR A 113 10.03 -13.83 -32.06
CA TYR A 113 9.22 -13.01 -31.19
C TYR A 113 9.98 -12.61 -29.93
N LEU A 114 9.86 -11.33 -29.58
CA LEU A 114 10.47 -10.72 -28.43
C LEU A 114 9.36 -10.11 -27.57
N GLY A 115 9.41 -10.36 -26.29
CA GLY A 115 8.50 -9.75 -25.33
C GLY A 115 9.25 -9.21 -24.13
N ALA A 116 8.85 -8.04 -23.66
CA ALA A 116 9.27 -7.51 -22.39
C ALA A 116 8.09 -6.90 -21.66
N MET A 117 7.98 -7.16 -20.38
CA MET A 117 7.03 -6.49 -19.50
C MET A 117 7.67 -6.18 -18.17
N GLY A 118 7.28 -5.06 -17.59
CA GLY A 118 7.69 -4.66 -16.27
C GLY A 118 6.54 -4.08 -15.49
N PHE A 119 6.58 -4.31 -14.20
CA PHE A 119 5.66 -3.75 -13.23
C PHE A 119 6.49 -3.25 -12.05
N MET A 120 6.17 -2.06 -11.56
CA MET A 120 6.73 -1.50 -10.33
C MET A 120 5.60 -0.92 -9.50
N SER A 121 5.61 -1.17 -8.20
CA SER A 121 4.72 -0.50 -7.25
C SER A 121 5.53 0.16 -6.15
N VAL A 122 5.04 1.32 -5.71
CA VAL A 122 5.55 2.08 -4.57
C VAL A 122 4.42 2.19 -3.56
N ASN A 123 4.59 1.53 -2.42
CA ASN A 123 3.62 1.55 -1.32
C ASN A 123 4.17 2.38 -0.17
N LYS A 124 3.46 3.45 0.19
CA LYS A 124 3.78 4.33 1.32
C LYS A 124 2.74 4.12 2.41
N ARG A 125 3.20 3.83 3.62
CA ARG A 125 2.32 3.55 4.75
C ARG A 125 2.94 4.02 6.06
N PRO A 126 2.13 4.32 7.10
CA PRO A 126 2.65 4.56 8.44
C PRO A 126 3.42 3.35 8.95
N SER A 127 4.39 3.60 9.83
CA SER A 127 5.20 2.54 10.43
C SER A 127 5.36 2.79 11.93
N MET A 128 5.44 1.71 12.68
CA MET A 128 5.66 1.75 14.12
C MET A 128 6.65 0.66 14.53
N GLY A 129 7.51 0.99 15.51
CA GLY A 129 8.52 0.08 16.02
C GLY A 129 7.92 -1.18 16.63
N LYS A 130 8.64 -2.30 16.51
CA LYS A 130 8.21 -3.63 17.00
C LYS A 130 7.77 -3.65 18.48
N LYS A 131 8.36 -2.79 19.31
CA LYS A 131 8.02 -2.68 20.74
C LYS A 131 6.54 -2.34 20.97
N TYR A 132 5.95 -1.56 20.07
CA TYR A 132 4.58 -1.06 20.17
C TYR A 132 3.64 -1.74 19.16
N SER A 133 4.19 -2.56 18.23
CA SER A 133 3.40 -3.26 17.25
C SER A 133 2.65 -4.43 17.88
N ARG A 134 1.36 -4.52 17.64
CA ARG A 134 0.58 -5.72 17.95
C ARG A 134 0.99 -6.83 16.98
N THR A 135 1.29 -8.01 17.49
CA THR A 135 1.86 -9.12 16.73
C THR A 135 0.97 -9.65 15.60
N ASP A 136 -0.34 -9.46 15.70
CA ASP A 136 -1.33 -10.08 14.81
C ASP A 136 -2.19 -9.08 14.02
N THR A 137 -1.88 -7.78 14.11
CA THR A 137 -2.71 -6.73 13.48
C THR A 137 -1.83 -5.79 12.67
N SER A 138 -2.23 -5.50 11.42
CA SER A 138 -1.54 -4.48 10.62
C SER A 138 -1.71 -3.10 11.29
N LEU A 139 -0.75 -2.19 11.07
CA LEU A 139 -0.87 -0.83 11.61
C LEU A 139 -2.10 -0.11 11.04
N THR A 140 -2.48 -0.39 9.81
CA THR A 140 -3.69 0.17 9.19
C THR A 140 -4.95 -0.30 9.91
N ASP A 141 -5.04 -1.59 10.23
CA ASP A 141 -6.17 -2.14 10.99
C ASP A 141 -6.20 -1.57 12.40
N TRP A 142 -5.02 -1.34 13.00
CA TRP A 142 -4.96 -0.72 14.32
C TRP A 142 -5.39 0.74 14.31
N ILE A 143 -5.02 1.52 13.29
CA ILE A 143 -5.52 2.90 13.13
C ILE A 143 -7.06 2.89 13.05
N TRP A 144 -7.62 1.96 12.27
CA TRP A 144 -9.06 1.82 12.12
C TRP A 144 -9.76 1.39 13.43
N ASP A 145 -9.20 0.41 14.13
CA ASP A 145 -9.69 -0.06 15.44
C ASP A 145 -9.64 1.06 16.48
N SER A 146 -8.52 1.79 16.56
CA SER A 146 -8.35 2.95 17.45
C SER A 146 -9.38 4.05 17.12
N GLN A 147 -9.56 4.37 15.84
CA GLN A 147 -10.54 5.37 15.42
C GLN A 147 -11.98 4.99 15.79
N SER A 148 -12.34 3.72 15.64
CA SER A 148 -13.70 3.24 15.97
C SER A 148 -14.05 3.35 17.43
N LYS A 149 -13.07 3.38 18.32
CA LYS A 149 -13.20 3.48 19.78
C LYS A 149 -13.06 4.91 20.29
N THR A 150 -12.54 5.83 19.48
CA THR A 150 -12.26 7.19 19.88
C THR A 150 -13.54 8.03 19.86
N THR A 151 -13.87 8.61 21.00
CA THR A 151 -14.99 9.56 21.14
C THR A 151 -14.50 11.00 21.03
N PRO A 152 -15.36 11.96 20.64
CA PRO A 152 -14.99 13.37 20.51
C PRO A 152 -14.37 13.99 21.77
N GLN A 153 -14.76 13.52 22.95
CA GLN A 153 -14.32 14.06 24.24
C GLN A 153 -13.17 13.28 24.87
N MET A 154 -12.55 12.31 24.20
CA MET A 154 -11.59 11.40 24.83
C MET A 154 -10.26 12.09 25.13
N TYR A 155 -9.72 12.84 24.17
CA TYR A 155 -8.46 13.60 24.29
C TYR A 155 -8.41 14.69 23.20
N PRO A 156 -7.60 15.76 23.40
CA PRO A 156 -7.40 16.78 22.37
C PRO A 156 -6.51 16.25 21.23
N LEU A 157 -6.47 16.96 20.12
CA LEU A 157 -5.53 16.69 19.03
C LEU A 157 -4.06 16.87 19.48
N ARG A 158 -3.83 17.92 20.24
CA ARG A 158 -2.59 18.29 20.92
C ARG A 158 -2.93 19.18 22.10
N TYR A 159 -2.24 19.05 23.20
CA TYR A 159 -2.40 19.98 24.32
C TYR A 159 -1.91 21.37 23.96
N SER A 160 -2.49 22.40 24.58
CA SER A 160 -2.09 23.79 24.39
C SER A 160 -0.61 24.06 24.75
N SER A 161 -0.04 23.25 25.61
CA SER A 161 1.37 23.23 25.97
C SER A 161 2.29 22.56 24.94
N GLY A 162 1.72 21.89 23.92
CA GLY A 162 2.45 21.34 22.78
C GLY A 162 2.64 19.82 22.77
N GLU A 163 2.31 19.12 23.85
CA GLU A 163 2.47 17.68 23.97
C GLU A 163 1.37 16.91 23.24
N LEU A 164 1.69 15.70 22.79
CA LEU A 164 0.74 14.77 22.19
C LEU A 164 -0.02 14.01 23.28
N PRO A 165 -1.35 13.80 23.08
CA PRO A 165 -2.17 13.12 24.06
C PRO A 165 -1.95 11.60 24.04
N ALA A 166 -2.12 10.98 25.23
CA ALA A 166 -2.34 9.55 25.39
C ALA A 166 -3.83 9.26 25.57
N SER A 167 -4.26 8.07 25.19
CA SER A 167 -5.67 7.63 25.37
C SER A 167 -6.02 7.25 26.81
N GLY A 168 -5.06 7.25 27.73
CA GLY A 168 -5.25 6.81 29.12
C GLY A 168 -5.15 5.31 29.32
N SER A 169 -4.82 4.56 28.28
CA SER A 169 -4.52 3.12 28.30
C SER A 169 -3.18 2.87 27.61
N ASP A 170 -2.33 2.05 28.19
CA ASP A 170 -1.00 1.70 27.64
C ASP A 170 -1.09 0.99 26.27
N SER A 171 -2.24 0.42 25.96
CA SER A 171 -2.47 -0.35 24.74
C SER A 171 -3.13 0.43 23.61
N ASP A 172 -3.69 1.61 23.90
CA ASP A 172 -4.44 2.40 22.93
C ASP A 172 -3.72 3.72 22.64
N ILE A 173 -3.15 3.82 21.47
CA ILE A 173 -2.51 5.04 20.97
C ILE A 173 -3.51 5.80 20.10
N PRO A 174 -3.64 7.13 20.26
CA PRO A 174 -4.54 7.91 19.44
C PRO A 174 -4.32 7.71 17.94
N PRO A 175 -5.37 7.55 17.11
CA PRO A 175 -5.23 7.18 15.70
C PRO A 175 -4.46 8.21 14.88
N HIS A 176 -4.57 9.51 15.19
CA HIS A 176 -3.78 10.55 14.52
C HIS A 176 -2.29 10.46 14.85
N VAL A 177 -1.93 9.98 16.06
CA VAL A 177 -0.54 9.72 16.44
C VAL A 177 0.01 8.53 15.66
N LEU A 178 -0.75 7.42 15.60
CA LEU A 178 -0.39 6.25 14.80
C LEU A 178 -0.16 6.59 13.34
N LEU A 179 -1.00 7.46 12.79
CA LEU A 179 -0.95 7.86 11.39
C LEU A 179 0.22 8.80 11.07
N ASN A 180 0.51 9.76 11.95
CA ASN A 180 1.35 10.91 11.59
C ASN A 180 2.69 11.00 12.35
N TYR A 181 2.82 10.38 13.54
CA TYR A 181 3.97 10.64 14.42
C TYR A 181 4.82 9.42 14.72
N THR A 182 4.42 8.22 14.24
CA THR A 182 5.18 6.98 14.51
C THR A 182 6.22 6.64 13.44
N GLY A 183 6.12 7.24 12.27
CA GLY A 183 7.07 7.04 11.18
C GLY A 183 6.43 6.52 9.90
N ASN A 184 7.26 6.05 8.97
CA ASN A 184 6.79 5.58 7.67
C ASN A 184 7.58 4.39 7.15
N THR A 185 6.93 3.58 6.33
CA THR A 185 7.52 2.58 5.46
C THR A 185 7.27 2.94 4.01
N VAL A 186 8.32 2.87 3.19
CA VAL A 186 8.23 2.94 1.73
C VAL A 186 8.70 1.59 1.19
N GLU A 187 7.82 0.91 0.49
CA GLU A 187 8.09 -0.41 -0.09
C GLU A 187 7.98 -0.34 -1.61
N ASN A 188 9.06 -0.70 -2.28
CA ASN A 188 9.14 -0.78 -3.73
C ASN A 188 9.17 -2.25 -4.13
N LYS A 189 8.18 -2.69 -4.91
CA LYS A 189 8.16 -4.01 -5.54
C LYS A 189 8.32 -3.84 -7.04
N SER A 190 9.16 -4.65 -7.65
CA SER A 190 9.25 -4.69 -9.10
C SER A 190 9.28 -6.12 -9.61
N ARG A 191 8.73 -6.30 -10.81
CA ARG A 191 8.82 -7.54 -11.58
C ARG A 191 9.12 -7.20 -13.03
N THR A 192 10.06 -7.90 -13.61
CA THR A 192 10.43 -7.76 -15.01
C THR A 192 10.49 -9.13 -15.65
N LEU A 193 9.81 -9.29 -16.78
CA LEU A 193 9.80 -10.49 -17.58
C LEU A 193 10.30 -10.16 -18.98
N PHE A 194 11.31 -10.90 -19.44
CA PHE A 194 11.76 -10.92 -20.81
C PHE A 194 11.54 -12.31 -21.40
N ASN A 195 11.07 -12.36 -22.63
CA ASN A 195 10.96 -13.59 -23.38
C ASN A 195 11.45 -13.38 -24.82
N ILE A 196 12.15 -14.39 -25.32
CA ILE A 196 12.58 -14.48 -26.70
C ILE A 196 12.20 -15.85 -27.22
N GLY A 197 11.65 -15.90 -28.42
CA GLY A 197 11.32 -17.15 -29.07
C GLY A 197 11.63 -17.13 -30.54
N ILE A 198 11.84 -18.31 -31.06
CA ILE A 198 12.03 -18.58 -32.49
C ILE A 198 11.08 -19.70 -32.92
N LYS A 199 10.42 -19.47 -34.03
CA LYS A 199 9.58 -20.48 -34.69
C LYS A 199 10.09 -20.71 -36.08
N GLN A 200 10.33 -21.97 -36.44
CA GLN A 200 10.81 -22.41 -37.74
C GLN A 200 9.80 -23.37 -38.36
N ASP A 201 9.26 -23.00 -39.50
CA ASP A 201 8.49 -23.90 -40.36
C ASP A 201 9.46 -24.82 -41.11
N LEU A 202 9.23 -26.11 -40.99
CA LEU A 202 10.02 -27.17 -41.61
C LEU A 202 9.24 -27.92 -42.67
N SER A 203 8.24 -27.29 -43.28
CA SER A 203 7.42 -27.86 -44.35
C SER A 203 8.26 -28.31 -45.55
N MET A 204 9.48 -27.78 -45.71
CA MET A 204 10.45 -28.23 -46.68
C MET A 204 10.89 -29.68 -46.45
N LEU A 205 10.88 -30.18 -45.20
CA LEU A 205 11.21 -31.57 -44.87
C LEU A 205 9.97 -32.45 -44.91
N THR A 206 8.89 -32.00 -44.27
CA THR A 206 7.58 -32.63 -44.31
C THR A 206 6.52 -31.60 -43.97
N GLU A 207 5.46 -31.60 -44.78
CA GLU A 207 4.32 -30.70 -44.58
C GLU A 207 3.73 -30.83 -43.18
N GLY A 208 3.47 -29.69 -42.53
CA GLY A 208 2.90 -29.64 -41.18
C GLY A 208 3.90 -29.75 -40.03
N LEU A 209 5.21 -29.87 -40.32
CA LEU A 209 6.25 -29.89 -39.29
C LEU A 209 6.72 -28.46 -38.98
N ASN A 210 6.76 -28.10 -37.68
CA ASN A 210 7.41 -26.89 -37.20
C ASN A 210 8.10 -27.11 -35.84
N ILE A 211 9.13 -26.32 -35.58
CA ILE A 211 9.87 -26.28 -34.31
C ILE A 211 9.72 -24.88 -33.72
N GLU A 212 9.54 -24.82 -32.43
CA GLU A 212 9.50 -23.58 -31.66
C GLU A 212 10.39 -23.73 -30.41
N ALA A 213 11.19 -22.71 -30.12
CA ALA A 213 11.97 -22.63 -28.90
C ALA A 213 11.77 -21.27 -28.23
N THR A 214 11.64 -21.27 -26.91
CA THR A 214 11.42 -20.06 -26.10
C THR A 214 12.38 -20.03 -24.95
N GLY A 215 12.99 -18.86 -24.71
CA GLY A 215 13.72 -18.53 -23.49
C GLY A 215 13.02 -17.40 -22.75
N SER A 216 12.92 -17.53 -21.43
CA SER A 216 12.32 -16.49 -20.60
C SER A 216 13.18 -16.20 -19.37
N TRP A 217 13.26 -14.95 -18.98
CA TRP A 217 13.89 -14.48 -17.77
C TRP A 217 12.87 -13.67 -16.96
N ASP A 218 12.58 -14.13 -15.73
CA ASP A 218 11.68 -13.48 -14.79
C ASP A 218 12.50 -13.03 -13.57
N SER A 219 12.35 -11.77 -13.19
CA SER A 219 13.01 -11.21 -12.02
C SER A 219 11.97 -10.45 -11.18
N GLN A 220 11.99 -10.73 -9.88
CA GLN A 220 11.21 -10.00 -8.90
C GLN A 220 12.14 -9.43 -7.85
N SER A 221 11.88 -8.20 -7.43
CA SER A 221 12.60 -7.59 -6.32
C SER A 221 11.66 -6.83 -5.41
N LEU A 222 12.04 -6.80 -4.15
CA LEU A 222 11.44 -5.96 -3.13
C LEU A 222 12.56 -5.17 -2.47
N TYR A 223 12.33 -3.88 -2.30
CA TYR A 223 13.16 -3.01 -1.50
C TYR A 223 12.27 -2.18 -0.59
N GLY A 224 12.43 -2.33 0.71
CA GLY A 224 11.68 -1.62 1.73
C GLY A 224 12.59 -0.80 2.64
N GLU A 225 12.18 0.42 2.93
CA GLU A 225 12.77 1.26 3.96
C GLU A 225 11.72 1.64 4.98
N SER A 226 12.03 1.43 6.25
CA SER A 226 11.17 1.81 7.36
C SER A 226 11.93 2.73 8.32
N ARG A 227 11.30 3.83 8.66
CA ARG A 227 11.72 4.70 9.76
C ARG A 227 10.58 4.74 10.77
N TYR A 228 10.88 4.48 12.02
CA TYR A 228 9.88 4.48 13.06
C TYR A 228 10.43 5.03 14.35
N SER A 229 9.58 5.74 15.06
CA SER A 229 9.79 6.28 16.39
C SER A 229 8.47 6.21 17.15
N MET A 230 8.50 6.48 18.41
CA MET A 230 7.31 6.72 19.20
C MET A 230 7.52 8.05 19.93
N PRO A 231 6.65 9.03 19.75
CA PRO A 231 6.71 10.26 20.53
C PRO A 231 6.32 9.99 21.98
N ALA A 232 6.75 10.84 22.89
CA ALA A 232 6.20 10.85 24.24
C ALA A 232 4.73 11.25 24.20
N LEU A 233 3.88 10.51 24.92
CA LEU A 233 2.44 10.78 25.01
C LEU A 233 2.07 11.04 26.45
N TYR A 234 1.21 12.02 26.65
CA TYR A 234 0.85 12.54 27.96
C TYR A 234 -0.66 12.48 28.18
N LEU A 235 -1.04 12.32 29.44
CA LEU A 235 -2.41 12.44 29.90
C LEU A 235 -2.53 13.63 30.85
N ALA A 236 -3.40 14.57 30.53
CA ALA A 236 -3.79 15.65 31.44
C ALA A 236 -5.12 15.29 32.12
N ARG A 237 -5.24 15.52 33.41
CA ARG A 237 -6.46 15.29 34.19
C ARG A 237 -7.01 16.54 34.84
N GLU A 238 -6.12 17.49 35.12
CA GLU A 238 -6.48 18.69 35.87
C GLU A 238 -5.49 19.83 35.58
N ARG A 239 -5.85 21.03 36.03
CA ARG A 239 -4.97 22.20 36.03
C ARG A 239 -4.54 22.51 37.46
N ASN A 240 -3.30 22.99 37.63
CA ASN A 240 -2.82 23.49 38.92
C ASN A 240 -3.45 24.85 39.27
N GLN A 241 -3.17 25.37 40.45
CA GLN A 241 -3.68 26.66 40.93
C GLN A 241 -3.33 27.85 40.02
N LYS A 242 -2.31 27.70 39.14
CA LYS A 242 -1.88 28.71 38.19
C LYS A 242 -2.56 28.56 36.82
N GLY A 243 -3.42 27.55 36.67
CA GLY A 243 -4.08 27.23 35.39
C GLY A 243 -3.24 26.40 34.41
N GLU A 244 -2.04 25.93 34.79
CA GLU A 244 -1.18 25.10 33.98
C GLU A 244 -1.65 23.65 34.03
N LEU A 245 -1.57 22.93 32.89
CA LEU A 245 -1.92 21.50 32.82
C LEU A 245 -0.95 20.65 33.64
N ILE A 246 -1.50 19.73 34.42
CA ILE A 246 -0.73 18.68 35.09
C ILE A 246 -0.70 17.49 34.16
N LEU A 247 0.47 17.27 33.54
CA LEU A 247 0.72 16.21 32.55
C LEU A 247 1.39 15.01 33.22
N SER A 248 0.88 13.83 32.90
CA SER A 248 1.48 12.54 33.25
C SER A 248 1.93 11.82 32.01
N GLU A 249 3.21 11.53 31.87
CA GLU A 249 3.77 10.76 30.77
C GLU A 249 3.25 9.32 30.84
N GLN A 250 2.57 8.86 29.78
CA GLN A 250 2.03 7.51 29.66
C GLN A 250 2.87 6.65 28.71
N VAL A 251 3.41 7.25 27.67
CA VAL A 251 4.29 6.59 26.71
C VAL A 251 5.58 7.39 26.62
N THR A 252 6.68 6.72 26.91
CA THR A 252 8.01 7.32 26.82
C THR A 252 8.49 7.39 25.39
N GLU A 253 9.13 8.49 25.02
CA GLU A 253 9.71 8.67 23.70
C GLU A 253 10.70 7.54 23.39
N ALA A 254 10.54 6.95 22.21
CA ALA A 254 11.51 6.02 21.65
C ALA A 254 12.29 6.69 20.52
N SER A 255 13.62 6.55 20.54
CA SER A 255 14.49 7.08 19.51
C SER A 255 14.15 6.49 18.13
N VAL A 256 14.43 7.28 17.09
CA VAL A 256 14.23 6.87 15.69
C VAL A 256 15.05 5.63 15.39
N GLN A 257 14.37 4.64 14.82
CA GLN A 257 15.00 3.43 14.30
C GLN A 257 14.84 3.41 12.79
N TYR A 258 15.83 2.85 12.13
CA TYR A 258 15.84 2.64 10.69
C TYR A 258 16.01 1.15 10.40
N ASN A 259 15.21 0.65 9.48
CA ASN A 259 15.33 -0.70 8.97
C ASN A 259 15.19 -0.69 7.44
N SER A 260 16.00 -1.50 6.77
CA SER A 260 15.86 -1.74 5.34
C SER A 260 15.76 -3.24 5.08
N GLU A 261 14.95 -3.59 4.12
CA GLU A 261 14.75 -4.94 3.66
C GLU A 261 14.95 -4.97 2.14
N ALA A 262 15.76 -5.91 1.68
CA ALA A 262 15.97 -6.13 0.25
C ALA A 262 15.86 -7.62 -0.05
N TRP A 263 15.13 -7.93 -1.10
CA TRP A 263 14.91 -9.29 -1.55
C TRP A 263 14.88 -9.33 -3.07
N ASN A 264 15.51 -10.34 -3.66
CA ASN A 264 15.54 -10.54 -5.10
C ASN A 264 15.39 -12.02 -5.43
N TRP A 265 14.57 -12.32 -6.41
CA TRP A 265 14.35 -13.64 -6.95
C TRP A 265 14.43 -13.60 -8.47
N ARG A 266 15.04 -14.63 -9.09
CA ARG A 266 15.19 -14.75 -10.53
C ARG A 266 14.88 -16.18 -10.95
N LYS A 267 14.27 -16.29 -12.11
CA LYS A 267 13.96 -17.55 -12.76
C LYS A 267 14.33 -17.46 -14.24
N LEU A 268 15.05 -18.46 -14.70
CA LEU A 268 15.28 -18.71 -16.10
C LEU A 268 14.42 -19.89 -16.53
N TYR A 269 13.79 -19.77 -17.67
CA TYR A 269 12.97 -20.81 -18.25
C TYR A 269 13.34 -20.97 -19.72
N PHE A 270 13.44 -22.22 -20.17
CA PHE A 270 13.65 -22.56 -21.57
C PHE A 270 12.68 -23.66 -21.94
N ASP A 271 12.03 -23.55 -23.11
CA ASP A 271 11.27 -24.63 -23.70
C ASP A 271 11.57 -24.80 -25.20
N ALA A 272 11.39 -26.04 -25.67
CA ALA A 272 11.44 -26.40 -27.08
C ALA A 272 10.29 -27.35 -27.42
N LYS A 273 9.64 -27.08 -28.54
CA LYS A 273 8.49 -27.83 -29.04
C LYS A 273 8.72 -28.25 -30.49
N VAL A 274 8.38 -29.49 -30.78
CA VAL A 274 8.26 -29.98 -32.16
C VAL A 274 6.79 -30.31 -32.40
N ASN A 275 6.17 -29.58 -33.30
CA ASN A 275 4.76 -29.78 -33.66
C ASN A 275 4.67 -30.41 -35.07
N TYR A 276 3.83 -31.42 -35.20
CA TYR A 276 3.47 -32.00 -36.46
C TYR A 276 1.93 -32.02 -36.60
N ASP A 277 1.42 -31.51 -37.69
CA ASP A 277 -0.04 -31.51 -37.97
C ASP A 277 -0.24 -31.58 -39.49
N ARG A 278 -0.68 -32.74 -39.97
CA ARG A 278 -0.89 -32.98 -41.38
C ARG A 278 -2.15 -33.78 -41.63
N THR A 279 -2.83 -33.42 -42.73
CA THR A 279 -4.01 -34.14 -43.21
C THR A 279 -3.63 -35.01 -44.41
N PHE A 280 -3.96 -36.29 -44.31
CA PHE A 280 -3.78 -37.31 -45.35
C PHE A 280 -5.16 -37.78 -45.83
N GLY A 281 -5.67 -37.23 -46.93
CA GLY A 281 -7.02 -37.50 -47.39
C GLY A 281 -8.03 -37.11 -46.31
N ASN A 282 -8.77 -38.10 -45.78
CA ASN A 282 -9.77 -37.89 -44.71
C ASN A 282 -9.21 -38.03 -43.30
N HIS A 283 -7.93 -38.27 -43.12
CA HIS A 283 -7.28 -38.51 -41.84
C HIS A 283 -6.35 -37.36 -41.47
N ARG A 284 -6.52 -36.78 -40.28
CA ARG A 284 -5.61 -35.78 -39.69
C ARG A 284 -4.75 -36.43 -38.66
N VAL A 285 -3.45 -36.27 -38.78
CA VAL A 285 -2.44 -36.79 -37.84
C VAL A 285 -1.77 -35.58 -37.19
N GLY A 286 -1.82 -35.48 -35.85
CA GLY A 286 -1.16 -34.45 -35.06
C GLY A 286 -0.31 -35.03 -33.96
N GLY A 287 0.83 -34.40 -33.67
CA GLY A 287 1.75 -34.78 -32.60
C GLY A 287 2.48 -33.60 -32.06
N LEU A 288 2.81 -33.63 -30.76
CA LEU A 288 3.60 -32.64 -30.04
C LEU A 288 4.67 -33.34 -29.20
N LEU A 289 5.93 -32.96 -29.44
CA LEU A 289 7.02 -33.25 -28.51
C LEU A 289 7.39 -31.96 -27.80
N PHE A 290 7.43 -31.99 -26.47
CA PHE A 290 7.71 -30.83 -25.63
C PHE A 290 8.82 -31.14 -24.62
N TYR A 291 9.79 -30.25 -24.52
CA TYR A 291 10.85 -30.29 -23.53
C TYR A 291 10.97 -28.91 -22.85
N TYR A 292 11.21 -28.89 -21.55
CA TYR A 292 11.44 -27.65 -20.80
C TYR A 292 12.49 -27.82 -19.72
N LEU A 293 13.12 -26.69 -19.37
CA LEU A 293 14.06 -26.52 -18.26
C LEU A 293 13.64 -25.27 -17.46
N GLU A 294 13.78 -25.38 -16.14
CA GLU A 294 13.46 -24.32 -15.19
C GLU A 294 14.57 -24.15 -14.14
#